data_8cdb890680fa5f913bc1055037e85cbf
#
_entry.id   8cdb890680fa5f913bc1055037e85cbf
#
_cell.length_a   1.000
_cell.length_b   1.000
_cell.length_c   1.000
_cell.angle_alpha   90.00
_cell.angle_beta   90.00
_cell.angle_gamma   90.00
#
_symmetry.space_group_name_H-M   'P 1'
#
loop_
_entity.id
_entity.type
_entity.pdbx_description
1 polymer ?
#
loop_
_entity_poly.entity_id
_entity_poly.type
_entity_poly.pdbx_seq_one_letter_code
_entity_poly.pdbx_strand_id
1 'polypeptide(L)' 'MIDRSKIQIDLIKLGSGERLLRLTEPQSGLSLEKKLAADQPVVRQKERLLGVFEAALARAELSAA' A
#
# COMPACT_ATOMS: atom_id res chain seq x y z
N MET A 1 -17.24 -3.81 -0.23
CA MET A 1 -16.15 -4.23 -1.13
C MET A 1 -15.27 -3.05 -1.46
N ILE A 2 -13.96 -3.21 -1.29
CA ILE A 2 -13.02 -2.12 -1.53
C ILE A 2 -12.55 -2.20 -2.99
N ASP A 3 -12.65 -1.07 -3.66
CA ASP A 3 -12.24 -0.97 -5.05
C ASP A 3 -10.76 -0.58 -5.10
N ARG A 4 -9.95 -1.45 -5.70
CA ARG A 4 -8.51 -1.22 -5.87
C ARG A 4 -8.19 0.09 -6.58
N SER A 5 -9.05 0.49 -7.51
CA SER A 5 -8.84 1.71 -8.28
C SER A 5 -8.89 2.97 -7.42
N LYS A 6 -9.46 2.87 -6.22
CA LYS A 6 -9.56 4.00 -5.30
C LYS A 6 -8.38 4.08 -4.34
N ILE A 7 -7.50 3.10 -4.36
CA ILE A 7 -6.29 3.12 -3.54
C ILE A 7 -5.24 3.97 -4.24
N GLN A 8 -4.78 5.00 -3.56
CA GLN A 8 -3.74 5.87 -4.07
C GLN A 8 -2.37 5.23 -3.82
N ILE A 9 -1.57 5.14 -4.86
CA ILE A 9 -0.25 4.51 -4.77
C ILE A 9 0.80 5.56 -5.11
N ASP A 10 1.72 5.79 -4.18
CA ASP A 10 2.80 6.73 -4.36
C ASP A 10 4.15 6.00 -4.26
N LEU A 11 5.00 6.21 -5.23
CA LEU A 11 6.36 5.71 -5.21
C LEU A 11 7.29 6.89 -4.90
N ILE A 12 7.94 6.85 -3.75
CA ILE A 12 8.76 7.94 -3.26
C ILE A 12 10.22 7.53 -3.33
N LYS A 13 11.04 8.35 -3.99
CA LYS A 13 12.48 8.15 -4.03
C LYS A 13 13.12 8.86 -2.86
N LEU A 14 13.91 8.12 -2.09
CA LEU A 14 14.66 8.69 -0.99
C LEU A 14 16.04 9.14 -1.47
N GLY A 15 16.65 10.07 -0.71
CA GLY A 15 17.92 10.64 -1.08
C GLY A 15 19.07 9.64 -1.17
N SER A 16 18.95 8.50 -0.50
CA SER A 16 19.93 7.41 -0.52
C SER A 16 19.82 6.48 -1.73
N GLY A 17 18.85 6.72 -2.62
CA GLY A 17 18.57 5.83 -3.74
C GLY A 17 17.54 4.77 -3.42
N GLU A 18 17.13 4.68 -2.17
CA GLU A 18 16.08 3.75 -1.75
C GLU A 18 14.72 4.26 -2.20
N ARG A 19 13.75 3.35 -2.26
CA ARG A 19 12.39 3.68 -2.66
C ARG A 19 11.41 3.28 -1.57
N LEU A 20 10.41 4.13 -1.37
CA LEU A 20 9.34 3.89 -0.42
C LEU A 20 8.03 3.80 -1.18
N LEU A 21 7.23 2.79 -0.89
CA LEU A 21 5.90 2.65 -1.47
C LEU A 21 4.86 3.00 -0.42
N ARG A 22 4.00 3.94 -0.76
CA ARG A 22 2.91 4.37 0.12
C ARG A 22 1.58 4.06 -0.53
N LEU A 23 0.72 3.38 0.19
CA LEU A 23 -0.65 3.11 -0.23
C LEU A 23 -1.59 3.89 0.68
N THR A 24 -2.55 4.59 0.10
CA THR A 24 -3.52 5.36 0.85
C THR A 24 -4.92 5.08 0.33
N GLU A 25 -5.86 4.84 1.23
CA GLU A 25 -7.27 4.74 0.88
C GLU A 25 -7.97 5.95 1.51
N PRO A 26 -8.41 6.92 0.67
CA PRO A 26 -8.94 8.19 1.19
C PRO A 26 -10.24 8.05 2.00
N GLN A 27 -11.05 7.08 1.65
CA GLN A 27 -12.37 6.92 2.26
C GLN A 27 -12.26 6.47 3.72
N SER A 28 -11.36 5.54 4.01
CA SER A 28 -11.13 5.06 5.38
C SER A 28 -10.06 5.85 6.11
N GLY A 29 -9.22 6.59 5.38
CA GLY A 29 -8.08 7.28 5.93
C GLY A 29 -6.90 6.37 6.27
N LEU A 30 -6.97 5.10 5.91
CA LEU A 30 -5.87 4.17 6.15
C LEU A 30 -4.73 4.39 5.18
N SER A 31 -3.51 4.23 5.67
CA SER A 31 -2.32 4.31 4.84
C SER A 31 -1.31 3.28 5.29
N LEU A 32 -0.47 2.84 4.34
CA LEU A 32 0.57 1.87 4.60
C LEU A 32 1.81 2.26 3.81
N GLU A 33 2.95 2.28 4.48
CA GLU A 33 4.22 2.61 3.85
C GLU A 33 5.18 1.45 4.05
N LYS A 34 5.97 1.16 3.02
CA LYS A 34 6.98 0.14 3.12
C LYS A 34 8.17 0.47 2.23
N LYS A 35 9.37 0.31 2.79
CA LYS A 35 10.60 0.45 2.04
C LYS A 35 10.76 -0.73 1.09
N LEU A 36 11.05 -0.43 -0.16
CA LEU A 36 11.21 -1.47 -1.16
C LEU A 36 12.62 -2.04 -1.14
N ALA A 37 12.72 -3.36 -1.33
CA ALA A 37 13.99 -4.02 -1.46
C ALA A 37 14.57 -3.74 -2.84
N ALA A 38 15.87 -3.40 -2.90
CA ALA A 38 16.53 -3.03 -4.15
C ALA A 38 16.75 -4.24 -5.06
N ASP A 39 16.80 -5.43 -4.49
CA ASP A 39 17.10 -6.67 -5.22
C ASP A 39 15.85 -7.39 -5.74
N GLN A 40 14.67 -6.82 -5.56
CA GLN A 40 13.41 -7.43 -5.99
C GLN A 40 12.64 -6.52 -6.93
N PRO A 41 11.85 -7.10 -7.87
CA PRO A 41 11.04 -6.28 -8.78
C PRO A 41 10.02 -5.43 -8.04
N VAL A 42 9.90 -4.17 -8.46
CA VAL A 42 8.94 -3.23 -7.84
C VAL A 42 7.50 -3.73 -8.00
N VAL A 43 7.19 -4.27 -9.18
CA VAL A 43 5.83 -4.75 -9.48
C VAL A 43 5.41 -5.84 -8.50
N ARG A 44 6.31 -6.78 -8.23
CA ARG A 44 6.01 -7.88 -7.32
C ARG A 44 5.81 -7.38 -5.89
N GLN A 45 6.65 -6.46 -5.46
CA GLN A 45 6.54 -5.88 -4.12
C GLN A 45 5.26 -5.06 -3.98
N LYS A 46 4.90 -4.32 -5.01
CA LYS A 46 3.65 -3.55 -5.04
C LYS A 46 2.44 -4.46 -4.92
N GLU A 47 2.39 -5.55 -5.67
CA GLU A 47 1.28 -6.49 -5.62
C GLU A 47 1.15 -7.15 -4.25
N ARG A 48 2.26 -7.51 -3.64
CA ARG A 48 2.27 -8.09 -2.31
C ARG A 48 1.74 -7.09 -1.28
N LEU A 49 2.19 -5.85 -1.37
CA LEU A 49 1.78 -4.80 -0.45
C LEU A 49 0.29 -4.46 -0.62
N LEU A 50 -0.19 -4.45 -1.86
CA LEU A 50 -1.61 -4.24 -2.13
C LEU A 50 -2.46 -5.34 -1.48
N GLY A 51 -2.04 -6.59 -1.55
CA GLY A 51 -2.74 -7.69 -0.91
C GLY A 51 -2.82 -7.51 0.60
N VAL A 52 -1.72 -7.11 1.23
CA VAL A 52 -1.68 -6.85 2.67
C VAL A 52 -2.60 -5.67 3.02
N PHE A 53 -2.56 -4.62 2.22
CA PHE A 53 -3.36 -3.43 2.44
C PHE A 53 -4.86 -3.72 2.30
N GLU A 54 -5.24 -4.47 1.29
CA GLU A 54 -6.63 -4.87 1.10
C GLU A 54 -7.14 -5.71 2.26
N ALA A 55 -6.31 -6.61 2.79
CA ALA A 55 -6.67 -7.40 3.95
C ALA A 55 -6.85 -6.52 5.19
N ALA A 56 -6.02 -5.51 5.36
CA ALA A 56 -6.14 -4.57 6.46
C ALA A 56 -7.42 -3.73 6.34
N LEU A 57 -7.76 -3.31 5.13
CA LEU A 57 -8.98 -2.55 4.88
C LEU A 57 -10.23 -3.40 5.16
N ALA A 58 -10.21 -4.65 4.76
CA ALA A 58 -11.32 -5.57 5.02
C ALA A 58 -11.52 -5.77 6.52
N ARG A 59 -10.43 -5.88 7.27
CA ARG A 59 -10.51 -5.98 8.74
C ARG A 59 -11.09 -4.73 9.36
N ALA A 60 -10.69 -3.57 8.87
CA ALA A 60 -11.20 -2.30 9.37
C ALA A 60 -12.70 -2.18 9.13
N GLU A 61 -13.19 -2.62 7.98
CA GLU A 61 -14.61 -2.63 7.67
C GLU A 61 -15.39 -3.53 8.63
N LEU A 62 -14.85 -4.72 8.91
CA LEU A 62 -15.50 -5.66 9.83
C LEU A 62 -15.50 -5.12 11.26
N SER A 63 -14.47 -4.41 11.66
CA SER A 63 -14.35 -3.85 13.00
C SER A 63 -15.19 -2.60 13.20
N ALA A 64 -15.58 -1.93 12.13
CA ALA A 64 -16.33 -0.68 12.19
C ALA A 64 -17.82 -0.87 12.42
N ALA A 65 -18.26 -2.09 12.48
CA ALA A 65 -19.69 -2.42 12.67
C ALA A 65 -20.20 -2.05 14.06
#